data_9097096b53dd2ac3090ff3ef3a9bd622
#
_entry.id   9097096b53dd2ac3090ff3ef3a9bd622
#
_cell.length_a   1.000
_cell.length_b   1.000
_cell.length_c   1.000
_cell.angle_alpha   90.00
_cell.angle_beta   90.00
_cell.angle_gamma   90.00
#
_symmetry.space_group_name_H-M   'P 1'
#
loop_
_entity.id
_entity.type
_entity.pdbx_description
1 polymer ?
#
loop_
_entity_poly.entity_id
_entity_poly.type
_entity_poly.pdbx_seq_one_letter_code
_entity_poly.pdbx_strand_id
1 'polypeptide(L)'
;AEEEKKLAAITAAMPGGTGLKKFSQRYPDRFFDVGIAEEHAVSFAAGLALGGVVPVVAIYSSFLQRAVDQMLHDVCMQKLHVIFAVDRAGLVGADGETHQGNFDISYLGMMPGMTVMAPKNDWELREMLHFAVKAEGPVAIRYPRGNAYQGMKEHQAPICLGKSEVLRNGSQIAVLAIGSMVEVCQKVCENLRNAGSDPTFVNVRFVKPMDTELLDQLAKNHDLIVTVEENVQNGGFGEHVCSYMEEHHPDCHVLPVAIPDRFVAHGGVDSLRKQLGLCPFAITERIKNYRKE
;
A
#
# COMPACT_ATOMS: atom_id res chain seq x y z
N ALA A 1 4.44 -9.47 -19.62
CA ALA A 1 5.67 -9.66 -20.43
C ALA A 1 5.42 -10.31 -21.79
N GLU A 2 4.46 -11.23 -21.89
CA GLU A 2 4.07 -11.81 -23.22
C GLU A 2 3.33 -10.76 -24.05
N GLU A 3 2.40 -10.05 -23.45
CA GLU A 3 1.56 -9.04 -24.08
C GLU A 3 2.31 -7.70 -24.24
N GLU A 4 3.18 -7.35 -23.25
CA GLU A 4 4.00 -6.15 -23.30
C GLU A 4 5.46 -6.49 -23.53
N LYS A 5 5.90 -6.32 -24.77
CA LYS A 5 7.28 -6.64 -25.19
C LYS A 5 8.33 -5.66 -24.70
N LYS A 6 7.93 -4.44 -24.35
CA LYS A 6 8.80 -3.40 -23.82
C LYS A 6 9.04 -3.53 -22.32
N LEU A 7 8.35 -4.44 -21.62
CA LEU A 7 8.50 -4.63 -20.19
C LEU A 7 9.85 -5.27 -19.86
N ALA A 8 10.61 -4.65 -18.98
CA ALA A 8 11.84 -5.17 -18.38
C ALA A 8 11.70 -5.26 -16.86
N ALA A 9 12.37 -6.22 -16.23
CA ALA A 9 12.38 -6.40 -14.78
C ALA A 9 13.78 -6.16 -14.22
N ILE A 10 13.86 -5.39 -13.15
CA ILE A 10 15.09 -5.03 -12.47
C ILE A 10 14.96 -5.42 -11.00
N THR A 11 16.03 -5.95 -10.42
CA THR A 11 16.13 -6.21 -8.98
C THR A 11 17.54 -5.94 -8.48
N ALA A 12 17.72 -5.87 -7.16
CA ALA A 12 18.99 -5.64 -6.51
C ALA A 12 19.35 -6.85 -5.61
N ALA A 13 19.89 -7.92 -6.22
CA ALA A 13 20.27 -9.19 -5.58
C ALA A 13 19.09 -9.97 -4.94
N MET A 14 17.85 -9.74 -5.38
CA MET A 14 16.64 -10.32 -4.78
C MET A 14 15.75 -11.11 -5.76
N PRO A 15 16.26 -11.80 -6.80
CA PRO A 15 15.40 -12.41 -7.84
C PRO A 15 14.49 -13.51 -7.32
N GLY A 16 14.93 -14.25 -6.29
CA GLY A 16 14.13 -15.29 -5.64
C GLY A 16 13.02 -14.73 -4.76
N GLY A 17 13.35 -13.73 -3.93
CA GLY A 17 12.45 -13.13 -2.97
C GLY A 17 11.35 -12.29 -3.61
N THR A 18 11.64 -11.60 -4.71
CA THR A 18 10.69 -10.78 -5.48
C THR A 18 9.90 -11.56 -6.54
N GLY A 19 10.08 -12.91 -6.59
CA GLY A 19 9.36 -13.77 -7.53
C GLY A 19 9.83 -13.70 -8.98
N LEU A 20 10.94 -13.00 -9.28
CA LEU A 20 11.44 -12.79 -10.64
C LEU A 20 12.19 -13.97 -11.24
N LYS A 21 12.44 -15.05 -10.48
CA LYS A 21 13.21 -16.22 -10.96
C LYS A 21 12.63 -16.82 -12.26
N LYS A 22 11.31 -16.95 -12.37
CA LYS A 22 10.67 -17.44 -13.60
C LYS A 22 10.79 -16.44 -14.75
N PHE A 23 10.71 -15.16 -14.45
CA PHE A 23 10.87 -14.09 -15.44
C PHE A 23 12.29 -14.10 -16.02
N SER A 24 13.32 -14.17 -15.18
CA SER A 24 14.73 -14.19 -15.60
C SER A 24 15.07 -15.38 -16.49
N GLN A 25 14.46 -16.54 -16.24
CA GLN A 25 14.65 -17.74 -17.07
C GLN A 25 13.95 -17.65 -18.43
N ARG A 26 12.78 -17.01 -18.48
CA ARG A 26 11.96 -16.92 -19.70
C ARG A 26 12.33 -15.74 -20.60
N TYR A 27 12.81 -14.65 -19.99
CA TYR A 27 13.14 -13.39 -20.67
C TYR A 27 14.51 -12.85 -20.20
N PRO A 28 15.62 -13.59 -20.43
CA PRO A 28 16.94 -13.20 -19.91
C PRO A 28 17.40 -11.82 -20.43
N ASP A 29 17.08 -11.48 -21.69
CA ASP A 29 17.45 -10.19 -22.30
C ASP A 29 16.66 -8.98 -21.77
N ARG A 30 15.66 -9.21 -20.91
CA ARG A 30 14.80 -8.20 -20.29
C ARG A 30 14.81 -8.26 -18.76
N PHE A 31 15.77 -8.98 -18.21
CA PHE A 31 15.97 -9.13 -16.79
C PHE A 31 17.35 -8.61 -16.37
N PHE A 32 17.38 -7.74 -15.36
CA PHE A 32 18.59 -7.12 -14.85
C PHE A 32 18.67 -7.29 -13.33
N ASP A 33 19.72 -7.95 -12.85
CA ASP A 33 20.09 -7.98 -11.44
C ASP A 33 21.33 -7.10 -11.28
N VAL A 34 21.17 -5.96 -10.62
CA VAL A 34 22.25 -4.97 -10.46
C VAL A 34 23.14 -5.22 -9.24
N GLY A 35 22.94 -6.35 -8.55
CA GLY A 35 23.58 -6.60 -7.26
C GLY A 35 22.96 -5.77 -6.14
N ILE A 36 23.67 -5.62 -5.01
CA ILE A 36 23.19 -4.83 -3.86
C ILE A 36 23.46 -3.34 -4.17
N ALA A 37 22.67 -2.77 -5.07
CA ALA A 37 22.80 -1.39 -5.55
C ALA A 37 21.43 -0.82 -5.94
N GLU A 38 20.57 -0.59 -4.93
CA GLU A 38 19.18 -0.16 -5.10
C GLU A 38 19.08 1.19 -5.80
N GLU A 39 20.00 2.12 -5.50
CA GLU A 39 20.10 3.43 -6.13
C GLU A 39 20.37 3.29 -7.63
N HIS A 40 21.30 2.41 -8.00
CA HIS A 40 21.61 2.12 -9.40
C HIS A 40 20.41 1.47 -10.11
N ALA A 41 19.67 0.57 -9.44
CA ALA A 41 18.46 -0.04 -10.01
C ALA A 41 17.45 1.02 -10.44
N VAL A 42 17.25 2.06 -9.65
CA VAL A 42 16.28 3.13 -9.95
C VAL A 42 16.79 4.07 -11.04
N SER A 43 18.04 4.53 -10.97
CA SER A 43 18.62 5.37 -12.03
C SER A 43 18.69 4.64 -13.38
N PHE A 44 19.01 3.33 -13.36
CA PHE A 44 18.99 2.48 -14.54
C PHE A 44 17.57 2.35 -15.12
N ALA A 45 16.56 2.16 -14.26
CA ALA A 45 15.16 2.13 -14.67
C ALA A 45 14.73 3.45 -15.32
N ALA A 46 15.16 4.60 -14.76
CA ALA A 46 14.90 5.91 -15.36
C ALA A 46 15.48 6.02 -16.78
N GLY A 47 16.73 5.57 -16.98
CA GLY A 47 17.37 5.51 -18.29
C GLY A 47 16.62 4.61 -19.29
N LEU A 48 16.16 3.43 -18.85
CA LEU A 48 15.35 2.53 -19.67
C LEU A 48 13.99 3.15 -20.05
N ALA A 49 13.34 3.85 -19.12
CA ALA A 49 12.07 4.53 -19.37
C ALA A 49 12.24 5.66 -20.41
N LEU A 50 13.32 6.43 -20.33
CA LEU A 50 13.68 7.43 -21.36
C LEU A 50 13.89 6.78 -22.74
N GLY A 51 14.40 5.55 -22.78
CA GLY A 51 14.54 4.74 -24.00
C GLY A 51 13.23 4.09 -24.49
N GLY A 52 12.10 4.35 -23.82
CA GLY A 52 10.78 3.82 -24.21
C GLY A 52 10.52 2.38 -23.75
N VAL A 53 11.29 1.87 -22.79
CA VAL A 53 11.06 0.61 -22.09
C VAL A 53 10.09 0.86 -20.92
N VAL A 54 9.36 -0.16 -20.49
CA VAL A 54 8.51 -0.15 -19.29
C VAL A 54 9.23 -0.93 -18.19
N PRO A 55 10.08 -0.30 -17.36
CA PRO A 55 10.82 -0.99 -16.32
C PRO A 55 9.96 -1.25 -15.09
N VAL A 56 10.10 -2.47 -14.54
CA VAL A 56 9.55 -2.90 -13.25
C VAL A 56 10.71 -3.11 -12.30
N VAL A 57 10.84 -2.23 -11.30
CA VAL A 57 11.84 -2.31 -10.24
C VAL A 57 11.22 -3.09 -9.07
N ALA A 58 11.68 -4.32 -8.85
CA ALA A 58 11.18 -5.19 -7.79
C ALA A 58 12.22 -5.29 -6.66
N ILE A 59 11.97 -4.60 -5.57
CA ILE A 59 12.85 -4.45 -4.40
C ILE A 59 12.02 -4.52 -3.13
N TYR A 60 12.61 -5.01 -2.03
CA TYR A 60 11.97 -5.00 -0.72
C TYR A 60 11.77 -3.58 -0.21
N SER A 61 10.63 -3.33 0.42
CA SER A 61 10.24 -2.02 0.94
C SER A 61 11.35 -1.35 1.77
N SER A 62 11.93 -2.08 2.73
CA SER A 62 13.01 -1.55 3.59
C SER A 62 14.31 -1.24 2.83
N PHE A 63 14.60 -1.96 1.74
CA PHE A 63 15.81 -1.75 0.96
C PHE A 63 15.64 -0.65 -0.09
N LEU A 64 14.42 -0.47 -0.59
CA LEU A 64 14.10 0.62 -1.51
C LEU A 64 14.30 2.01 -0.88
N GLN A 65 14.35 2.11 0.45
CA GLN A 65 14.69 3.35 1.17
C GLN A 65 16.03 3.95 0.73
N ARG A 66 17.01 3.13 0.30
CA ARG A 66 18.31 3.62 -0.19
C ARG A 66 18.19 4.44 -1.46
N ALA A 67 17.13 4.23 -2.25
CA ALA A 67 16.93 4.86 -3.55
C ALA A 67 15.87 5.98 -3.53
N VAL A 68 15.52 6.52 -2.36
CA VAL A 68 14.50 7.59 -2.22
C VAL A 68 14.86 8.81 -3.05
N ASP A 69 16.12 9.22 -3.05
CA ASP A 69 16.60 10.36 -3.84
C ASP A 69 16.44 10.10 -5.35
N GLN A 70 16.86 8.93 -5.83
CA GLN A 70 16.74 8.56 -7.25
C GLN A 70 15.28 8.42 -7.69
N MET A 71 14.40 7.89 -6.84
CA MET A 71 12.96 7.88 -7.14
C MET A 71 12.42 9.30 -7.29
N LEU A 72 12.82 10.23 -6.42
CA LEU A 72 12.37 11.61 -6.45
C LEU A 72 12.91 12.37 -7.67
N HIS A 73 14.24 12.37 -7.87
CA HIS A 73 14.93 13.17 -8.87
C HIS A 73 14.95 12.53 -10.25
N ASP A 74 15.33 11.24 -10.34
CA ASP A 74 15.52 10.61 -11.64
C ASP A 74 14.18 10.17 -12.25
N VAL A 75 13.18 9.85 -11.42
CA VAL A 75 11.91 9.29 -11.88
C VAL A 75 10.74 10.28 -11.75
N CYS A 76 10.40 10.72 -10.53
CA CYS A 76 9.19 11.51 -10.29
C CYS A 76 9.29 12.92 -10.93
N MET A 77 10.40 13.61 -10.74
CA MET A 77 10.60 14.96 -11.29
C MET A 77 10.50 14.96 -12.82
N GLN A 78 10.97 13.90 -13.47
CA GLN A 78 10.91 13.71 -14.92
C GLN A 78 9.60 13.05 -15.39
N LYS A 79 8.71 12.66 -14.46
CA LYS A 79 7.42 11.97 -14.72
C LYS A 79 7.60 10.69 -15.54
N LEU A 80 8.68 9.96 -15.33
CA LEU A 80 8.99 8.75 -16.08
C LEU A 80 8.09 7.59 -15.66
N HIS A 81 7.66 6.81 -16.65
CA HIS A 81 6.88 5.59 -16.42
C HIS A 81 7.77 4.46 -15.91
N VAL A 82 7.97 4.42 -14.60
CA VAL A 82 8.66 3.35 -13.86
C VAL A 82 7.69 2.72 -12.90
N ILE A 83 7.63 1.39 -12.89
CA ILE A 83 6.78 0.60 -11.98
C ILE A 83 7.65 0.09 -10.83
N PHE A 84 7.32 0.44 -9.61
CA PHE A 84 7.95 -0.06 -8.39
C PHE A 84 7.10 -1.18 -7.80
N ALA A 85 7.56 -2.42 -7.90
CA ALA A 85 6.98 -3.57 -7.22
C ALA A 85 7.61 -3.68 -5.82
N VAL A 86 6.99 -3.02 -4.84
CA VAL A 86 7.49 -2.88 -3.47
C VAL A 86 7.09 -4.08 -2.65
N ASP A 87 7.96 -5.08 -2.63
CA ASP A 87 7.75 -6.34 -1.90
C ASP A 87 8.04 -6.15 -0.40
N ARG A 88 7.45 -6.94 0.45
CA ARG A 88 7.61 -6.91 1.91
C ARG A 88 7.21 -5.58 2.54
N ALA A 89 6.17 -4.96 2.03
CA ALA A 89 5.55 -3.79 2.65
C ALA A 89 4.82 -4.19 3.95
N GLY A 90 4.89 -3.33 4.96
CA GLY A 90 4.32 -3.60 6.28
C GLY A 90 5.18 -4.54 7.12
N LEU A 91 4.55 -5.31 7.99
CA LEU A 91 5.22 -6.23 8.92
C LEU A 91 5.72 -7.48 8.20
N VAL A 92 7.02 -7.74 8.26
CA VAL A 92 7.65 -8.94 7.67
C VAL A 92 7.95 -10.04 8.69
N GLY A 93 7.81 -9.72 9.98
CA GLY A 93 7.88 -10.70 11.06
C GLY A 93 9.30 -11.18 11.38
N ALA A 94 9.60 -12.43 11.06
CA ALA A 94 10.82 -13.11 11.49
C ALA A 94 12.12 -12.55 10.89
N ASP A 95 12.05 -11.79 9.79
CA ASP A 95 13.23 -11.16 9.19
C ASP A 95 13.78 -9.98 10.04
N GLY A 96 12.99 -9.47 11.00
CA GLY A 96 13.42 -8.53 12.03
C GLY A 96 13.41 -7.06 11.64
N GLU A 97 13.96 -6.23 12.52
CA GLU A 97 13.88 -4.76 12.47
C GLU A 97 14.38 -4.17 11.16
N THR A 98 15.46 -4.71 10.61
CA THR A 98 16.08 -4.20 9.37
C THR A 98 15.29 -4.52 8.10
N HIS A 99 14.25 -5.35 8.19
CA HIS A 99 13.44 -5.79 7.07
C HIS A 99 11.98 -5.33 7.14
N GLN A 100 11.53 -4.79 8.28
CA GLN A 100 10.16 -4.28 8.42
C GLN A 100 9.90 -3.17 7.39
N GLY A 101 8.89 -3.35 6.55
CA GLY A 101 8.49 -2.43 5.48
C GLY A 101 7.49 -1.38 5.97
N ASN A 102 7.82 -0.67 7.05
CA ASN A 102 6.87 0.16 7.80
C ASN A 102 6.90 1.64 7.40
N PHE A 103 7.69 2.03 6.38
CA PHE A 103 7.94 3.43 6.04
C PHE A 103 7.59 3.77 4.59
N ASP A 104 7.21 2.77 3.80
CA ASP A 104 7.05 2.93 2.36
C ASP A 104 5.89 3.87 1.99
N ILE A 105 4.76 3.86 2.70
CA ILE A 105 3.69 4.82 2.49
C ILE A 105 4.19 6.24 2.72
N SER A 106 4.97 6.46 3.80
CA SER A 106 5.47 7.78 4.15
C SER A 106 6.44 8.32 3.09
N TYR A 107 7.49 7.57 2.71
CA TYR A 107 8.46 8.09 1.75
C TYR A 107 7.93 8.11 0.29
N LEU A 108 7.02 7.21 -0.09
CA LEU A 108 6.38 7.27 -1.42
C LEU A 108 5.31 8.38 -1.47
N GLY A 109 4.58 8.58 -0.37
CA GLY A 109 3.53 9.60 -0.26
C GLY A 109 4.05 11.02 -0.45
N MET A 110 5.26 11.33 0.00
CA MET A 110 5.86 12.67 -0.15
C MET A 110 6.27 13.01 -1.59
N MET A 111 6.41 12.03 -2.50
CA MET A 111 6.95 12.24 -3.86
C MET A 111 5.87 12.81 -4.80
N PRO A 112 6.03 14.01 -5.39
CA PRO A 112 5.07 14.54 -6.36
C PRO A 112 4.92 13.63 -7.58
N GLY A 113 3.69 13.40 -8.03
CA GLY A 113 3.39 12.60 -9.22
C GLY A 113 3.49 11.08 -9.05
N MET A 114 3.97 10.57 -7.92
CA MET A 114 3.97 9.14 -7.62
C MET A 114 2.53 8.64 -7.39
N THR A 115 2.14 7.58 -8.08
CA THR A 115 0.93 6.81 -7.75
C THR A 115 1.30 5.67 -6.80
N VAL A 116 0.58 5.53 -5.68
CA VAL A 116 0.85 4.49 -4.67
C VAL A 116 -0.39 3.62 -4.47
N MET A 117 -0.25 2.32 -4.75
CA MET A 117 -1.34 1.33 -4.66
C MET A 117 -1.01 0.22 -3.66
N ALA A 118 -2.04 -0.33 -3.04
CA ALA A 118 -1.94 -1.44 -2.08
C ALA A 118 -3.07 -2.45 -2.31
N PRO A 119 -2.80 -3.62 -2.93
CA PRO A 119 -3.81 -4.63 -3.21
C PRO A 119 -4.26 -5.36 -1.95
N LYS A 120 -5.57 -5.67 -1.85
CA LYS A 120 -6.15 -6.47 -0.76
C LYS A 120 -5.90 -7.98 -0.91
N ASN A 121 -5.77 -8.47 -2.14
CA ASN A 121 -5.63 -9.90 -2.44
C ASN A 121 -4.84 -10.14 -3.75
N ASP A 122 -4.68 -11.41 -4.14
CA ASP A 122 -3.91 -11.82 -5.32
C ASP A 122 -4.54 -11.35 -6.65
N TRP A 123 -5.87 -11.34 -6.73
CA TRP A 123 -6.57 -10.83 -7.91
C TRP A 123 -6.28 -9.33 -8.10
N GLU A 124 -6.42 -8.56 -7.03
CA GLU A 124 -6.21 -7.11 -7.09
C GLU A 124 -4.75 -6.75 -7.40
N LEU A 125 -3.77 -7.51 -6.86
CA LEU A 125 -2.35 -7.33 -7.21
C LEU A 125 -2.12 -7.51 -8.72
N ARG A 126 -2.75 -8.52 -9.33
CA ARG A 126 -2.65 -8.76 -10.77
C ARG A 126 -3.27 -7.62 -11.58
N GLU A 127 -4.47 -7.19 -11.21
CA GLU A 127 -5.13 -6.08 -11.89
C GLU A 127 -4.40 -4.75 -11.72
N MET A 128 -3.81 -4.49 -10.55
CA MET A 128 -2.96 -3.32 -10.32
C MET A 128 -1.67 -3.35 -11.15
N LEU A 129 -1.08 -4.53 -11.38
CA LEU A 129 0.04 -4.67 -12.32
C LEU A 129 -0.39 -4.39 -13.77
N HIS A 130 -1.56 -4.89 -14.20
CA HIS A 130 -2.12 -4.58 -15.53
C HIS A 130 -2.41 -3.07 -15.67
N PHE A 131 -2.95 -2.45 -14.63
CA PHE A 131 -3.16 -1.01 -14.59
C PHE A 131 -1.83 -0.24 -14.69
N ALA A 132 -0.82 -0.63 -13.87
CA ALA A 132 0.47 0.04 -13.82
C ALA A 132 1.21 0.02 -15.17
N VAL A 133 1.12 -1.09 -15.93
CA VAL A 133 1.73 -1.19 -17.27
C VAL A 133 1.13 -0.20 -18.26
N LYS A 134 -0.10 0.23 -18.05
CA LYS A 134 -0.85 1.16 -18.92
C LYS A 134 -0.91 2.59 -18.38
N ALA A 135 -0.45 2.79 -17.15
CA ALA A 135 -0.49 4.10 -16.50
C ALA A 135 0.52 5.07 -17.12
N GLU A 136 0.31 6.36 -16.86
CA GLU A 136 1.28 7.42 -17.16
C GLU A 136 2.03 7.82 -15.88
N GLY A 137 3.34 8.00 -15.97
CA GLY A 137 4.20 8.39 -14.85
C GLY A 137 4.54 7.23 -13.89
N PRO A 138 5.15 7.56 -12.74
CA PRO A 138 5.65 6.55 -11.80
C PRO A 138 4.52 5.92 -10.97
N VAL A 139 4.59 4.60 -10.81
CA VAL A 139 3.60 3.81 -10.06
C VAL A 139 4.30 2.87 -9.08
N ALA A 140 3.92 2.92 -7.82
CA ALA A 140 4.34 1.97 -6.80
C ALA A 140 3.16 1.07 -6.39
N ILE A 141 3.40 -0.24 -6.37
CA ILE A 141 2.46 -1.24 -5.85
C ILE A 141 3.14 -1.88 -4.65
N ARG A 142 2.58 -1.67 -3.45
CA ARG A 142 3.12 -2.22 -2.21
C ARG A 142 2.33 -3.44 -1.76
N TYR A 143 3.01 -4.53 -1.45
CA TYR A 143 2.37 -5.78 -1.01
C TYR A 143 3.21 -6.52 0.04
N PRO A 144 2.55 -7.31 0.94
CA PRO A 144 3.22 -7.93 2.07
C PRO A 144 4.06 -9.14 1.66
N ARG A 145 4.92 -9.59 2.58
CA ARG A 145 5.62 -10.89 2.51
C ARG A 145 4.62 -12.04 2.71
N GLY A 146 4.82 -13.13 2.00
CA GLY A 146 4.10 -14.39 2.20
C GLY A 146 3.07 -14.70 1.11
N ASN A 147 2.08 -15.53 1.47
CA ASN A 147 1.01 -15.88 0.55
C ASN A 147 -0.01 -14.75 0.47
N ALA A 148 -0.48 -14.47 -0.73
CA ALA A 148 -1.53 -13.49 -0.92
C ALA A 148 -2.85 -13.99 -0.31
N TYR A 149 -3.60 -13.06 0.29
CA TYR A 149 -4.97 -13.33 0.75
C TYR A 149 -5.85 -13.77 -0.41
N GLN A 150 -6.66 -14.83 -0.18
CA GLN A 150 -7.50 -15.46 -1.19
C GLN A 150 -9.00 -15.19 -0.98
N GLY A 151 -9.33 -14.36 0.00
CA GLY A 151 -10.71 -13.96 0.29
C GLY A 151 -11.20 -12.79 -0.56
N MET A 152 -12.45 -12.40 -0.33
CA MET A 152 -13.13 -11.27 -1.00
C MET A 152 -13.17 -11.38 -2.53
N LYS A 153 -13.33 -12.58 -3.06
CA LYS A 153 -13.37 -12.84 -4.51
C LYS A 153 -14.58 -12.26 -5.21
N GLU A 154 -15.63 -11.96 -4.46
CA GLU A 154 -16.85 -11.30 -4.91
C GLU A 154 -16.65 -9.79 -5.19
N HIS A 155 -15.60 -9.19 -4.62
CA HIS A 155 -15.27 -7.78 -4.78
C HIS A 155 -14.17 -7.60 -5.84
N GLN A 156 -14.58 -7.35 -7.06
CA GLN A 156 -13.71 -7.24 -8.25
C GLN A 156 -14.06 -6.01 -9.10
N ALA A 157 -14.33 -4.87 -8.47
CA ALA A 157 -14.56 -3.64 -9.21
C ALA A 157 -13.28 -3.25 -10.01
N PRO A 158 -13.40 -2.69 -11.21
CA PRO A 158 -12.27 -2.25 -12.02
C PRO A 158 -11.31 -1.33 -11.25
N ILE A 159 -10.01 -1.43 -11.54
CA ILE A 159 -9.01 -0.54 -10.97
C ILE A 159 -9.05 0.80 -11.74
N CYS A 160 -9.50 1.85 -11.07
CA CYS A 160 -9.55 3.21 -11.59
C CYS A 160 -8.63 4.11 -10.76
N LEU A 161 -7.87 4.99 -11.41
CA LEU A 161 -6.91 5.87 -10.75
C LEU A 161 -7.58 6.66 -9.61
N GLY A 162 -7.00 6.58 -8.42
CA GLY A 162 -7.44 7.31 -7.24
C GLY A 162 -8.81 6.90 -6.69
N LYS A 163 -9.35 5.73 -7.10
CA LYS A 163 -10.65 5.26 -6.62
C LYS A 163 -10.51 4.08 -5.66
N SER A 164 -11.14 4.23 -4.52
CA SER A 164 -11.34 3.17 -3.54
C SER A 164 -12.47 2.23 -3.93
N GLU A 165 -12.61 1.11 -3.24
CA GLU A 165 -13.71 0.18 -3.39
C GLU A 165 -14.52 0.08 -2.11
N VAL A 166 -15.79 0.48 -2.14
CA VAL A 166 -16.70 0.27 -1.02
C VAL A 166 -17.12 -1.19 -1.00
N LEU A 167 -16.60 -1.93 -0.03
CA LEU A 167 -16.89 -3.36 0.16
C LEU A 167 -18.25 -3.57 0.82
N ARG A 168 -18.68 -2.61 1.66
CA ARG A 168 -19.98 -2.62 2.31
C ARG A 168 -20.38 -1.20 2.71
N ASN A 169 -21.62 -0.83 2.43
CA ASN A 169 -22.22 0.39 2.94
C ASN A 169 -22.74 0.19 4.37
N GLY A 170 -22.66 1.23 5.16
CA GLY A 170 -23.15 1.31 6.53
C GLY A 170 -23.39 2.77 6.92
N SER A 171 -23.26 3.08 8.19
CA SER A 171 -23.50 4.43 8.72
C SER A 171 -22.66 4.72 9.96
N GLN A 172 -22.52 6.00 10.31
CA GLN A 172 -21.84 6.53 11.50
C GLN A 172 -20.32 6.28 11.54
N ILE A 173 -19.83 5.08 11.21
CA ILE A 173 -18.41 4.72 11.20
C ILE A 173 -18.03 4.27 9.79
N ALA A 174 -16.95 4.82 9.23
CA ALA A 174 -16.34 4.30 8.03
C ALA A 174 -14.95 3.73 8.36
N VAL A 175 -14.70 2.47 8.03
CA VAL A 175 -13.41 1.79 8.21
C VAL A 175 -12.70 1.69 6.87
N LEU A 176 -11.61 2.44 6.71
CA LEU A 176 -10.78 2.54 5.52
C LEU A 176 -9.51 1.72 5.72
N ALA A 177 -9.39 0.60 5.03
CA ALA A 177 -8.27 -0.33 5.20
C ALA A 177 -7.35 -0.35 3.97
N ILE A 178 -6.04 -0.44 4.21
CA ILE A 178 -5.00 -0.46 3.18
C ILE A 178 -4.39 -1.85 3.04
N GLY A 179 -4.44 -2.41 1.85
CA GLY A 179 -3.73 -3.64 1.47
C GLY A 179 -4.02 -4.82 2.40
N SER A 180 -3.00 -5.37 3.06
CA SER A 180 -3.12 -6.49 4.01
C SER A 180 -4.07 -6.23 5.18
N MET A 181 -4.31 -4.97 5.54
CA MET A 181 -5.23 -4.62 6.62
C MET A 181 -6.69 -4.79 6.24
N VAL A 182 -7.02 -4.98 4.97
CA VAL A 182 -8.40 -5.26 4.53
C VAL A 182 -8.89 -6.60 5.11
N GLU A 183 -8.07 -7.65 5.11
CA GLU A 183 -8.38 -8.92 5.75
C GLU A 183 -8.63 -8.76 7.26
N VAL A 184 -7.78 -7.98 7.94
CA VAL A 184 -7.94 -7.70 9.39
C VAL A 184 -9.22 -6.92 9.65
N CYS A 185 -9.49 -5.88 8.86
CA CYS A 185 -10.64 -4.99 9.04
C CYS A 185 -11.98 -5.64 8.68
N GLN A 186 -11.99 -6.69 7.86
CA GLN A 186 -13.18 -7.52 7.69
C GLN A 186 -13.67 -8.01 9.05
N LYS A 187 -12.76 -8.53 9.89
CA LYS A 187 -13.10 -9.01 11.22
C LYS A 187 -13.45 -7.88 12.20
N VAL A 188 -12.81 -6.71 12.06
CA VAL A 188 -13.19 -5.50 12.82
C VAL A 188 -14.65 -5.13 12.54
N CYS A 189 -15.03 -5.04 11.28
CA CYS A 189 -16.39 -4.71 10.88
C CYS A 189 -17.41 -5.76 11.35
N GLU A 190 -17.06 -7.04 11.33
CA GLU A 190 -17.91 -8.10 11.92
C GLU A 190 -18.09 -7.91 13.44
N ASN A 191 -17.02 -7.61 14.17
CA ASN A 191 -17.08 -7.36 15.61
C ASN A 191 -17.93 -6.14 15.95
N LEU A 192 -17.79 -5.05 15.20
CA LEU A 192 -18.61 -3.84 15.37
C LEU A 192 -20.08 -4.12 15.13
N ARG A 193 -20.43 -4.90 14.10
CA ARG A 193 -21.82 -5.30 13.81
C ARG A 193 -22.41 -6.14 14.93
N ASN A 194 -21.64 -7.12 15.45
CA ASN A 194 -22.06 -7.93 16.58
C ASN A 194 -22.28 -7.09 17.85
N ALA A 195 -21.67 -5.91 17.92
CA ALA A 195 -21.86 -4.94 19.00
C ALA A 195 -22.96 -3.89 18.70
N GLY A 196 -23.72 -4.04 17.61
CA GLY A 196 -24.84 -3.16 17.25
C GLY A 196 -24.48 -1.94 16.39
N SER A 197 -23.26 -1.82 15.90
CA SER A 197 -22.86 -0.79 14.92
C SER A 197 -22.91 -1.36 13.51
N ASP A 198 -23.20 -0.52 12.50
CA ASP A 198 -23.18 -0.93 11.09
C ASP A 198 -22.18 -0.10 10.28
N PRO A 199 -20.86 -0.42 10.34
CA PRO A 199 -19.85 0.41 9.70
C PRO A 199 -19.85 0.25 8.18
N THR A 200 -19.56 1.36 7.46
CA THR A 200 -19.10 1.30 6.07
C THR A 200 -17.71 0.70 6.04
N PHE A 201 -17.44 -0.22 5.11
CA PHE A 201 -16.14 -0.84 4.94
C PHE A 201 -15.56 -0.54 3.57
N VAL A 202 -14.35 0.01 3.53
CA VAL A 202 -13.67 0.49 2.33
C VAL A 202 -12.30 -0.14 2.19
N ASN A 203 -12.02 -0.67 1.02
CA ASN A 203 -10.67 -0.98 0.54
C ASN A 203 -10.10 0.26 -0.17
N VAL A 204 -9.08 0.86 0.41
CA VAL A 204 -8.52 2.14 -0.05
C VAL A 204 -7.88 2.02 -1.44
N ARG A 205 -7.28 0.89 -1.79
CA ARG A 205 -6.60 0.66 -3.08
C ARG A 205 -5.47 1.64 -3.39
N PHE A 206 -5.81 2.95 -3.47
CA PHE A 206 -4.87 4.03 -3.75
C PHE A 206 -4.59 4.83 -2.49
N VAL A 207 -3.35 4.74 -2.02
CA VAL A 207 -2.85 5.62 -0.97
C VAL A 207 -2.65 7.03 -1.56
N LYS A 208 -2.21 7.07 -2.83
CA LYS A 208 -1.99 8.30 -3.60
C LYS A 208 -2.27 8.05 -5.09
N PRO A 209 -3.06 8.89 -5.78
CA PRO A 209 -3.86 9.95 -5.19
C PRO A 209 -4.96 9.39 -4.27
N MET A 210 -5.27 10.13 -3.22
CA MET A 210 -6.33 9.80 -2.28
C MET A 210 -7.72 10.04 -2.91
N ASP A 211 -8.69 9.18 -2.61
CA ASP A 211 -10.08 9.30 -3.09
C ASP A 211 -10.86 10.34 -2.27
N THR A 212 -10.61 11.61 -2.56
CA THR A 212 -11.26 12.73 -1.87
C THR A 212 -12.77 12.77 -2.11
N GLU A 213 -13.23 12.36 -3.30
CA GLU A 213 -14.68 12.29 -3.58
C GLU A 213 -15.40 11.30 -2.65
N LEU A 214 -14.75 10.16 -2.35
CA LEU A 214 -15.31 9.21 -1.39
C LEU A 214 -15.27 9.78 0.02
N LEU A 215 -14.20 10.46 0.43
CA LEU A 215 -14.11 11.11 1.75
C LEU A 215 -15.22 12.14 1.93
N ASP A 216 -15.48 12.99 0.91
CA ASP A 216 -16.59 13.96 0.91
C ASP A 216 -17.97 13.31 1.02
N GLN A 217 -18.13 12.12 0.42
CA GLN A 217 -19.38 11.35 0.53
C GLN A 217 -19.54 10.73 1.92
N LEU A 218 -18.45 10.19 2.48
CA LEU A 218 -18.45 9.59 3.82
C LEU A 218 -18.75 10.62 4.89
N ALA A 219 -18.15 11.81 4.81
CA ALA A 219 -18.37 12.90 5.77
C ALA A 219 -19.85 13.32 5.93
N LYS A 220 -20.67 13.10 4.89
CA LYS A 220 -22.12 13.45 4.95
C LYS A 220 -22.94 12.51 5.83
N ASN A 221 -22.47 11.27 6.03
CA ASN A 221 -23.27 10.20 6.65
C ASN A 221 -22.51 9.46 7.77
N HIS A 222 -21.29 9.92 8.09
CA HIS A 222 -20.43 9.29 9.10
C HIS A 222 -19.83 10.33 10.02
N ASP A 223 -19.85 10.06 11.31
CA ASP A 223 -19.26 10.92 12.35
C ASP A 223 -17.79 10.56 12.57
N LEU A 224 -17.39 9.35 12.17
CA LEU A 224 -16.05 8.83 12.40
C LEU A 224 -15.52 8.07 11.18
N ILE A 225 -14.36 8.49 10.68
CA ILE A 225 -13.54 7.75 9.72
C ILE A 225 -12.38 7.10 10.47
N VAL A 226 -12.20 5.79 10.32
CA VAL A 226 -11.09 5.03 10.88
C VAL A 226 -10.19 4.59 9.76
N THR A 227 -8.94 5.04 9.72
CA THR A 227 -7.95 4.57 8.75
C THR A 227 -7.09 3.48 9.37
N VAL A 228 -6.80 2.40 8.63
CA VAL A 228 -6.01 1.26 9.16
C VAL A 228 -4.92 0.89 8.17
N GLU A 229 -3.67 1.01 8.61
CA GLU A 229 -2.48 0.80 7.79
C GLU A 229 -1.34 0.08 8.53
N GLU A 230 -0.54 -0.72 7.83
CA GLU A 230 0.76 -1.23 8.28
C GLU A 230 1.88 -0.30 7.80
N ASN A 231 1.89 0.92 8.31
CA ASN A 231 2.92 1.95 8.15
C ASN A 231 3.05 2.70 9.47
N VAL A 232 4.17 3.35 9.70
CA VAL A 232 4.28 4.30 10.83
C VAL A 232 3.26 5.41 10.65
N GLN A 233 2.76 5.95 11.77
CA GLN A 233 1.77 7.02 11.73
C GLN A 233 2.31 8.24 10.99
N ASN A 234 3.56 8.64 11.27
CA ASN A 234 4.18 9.83 10.72
C ASN A 234 4.31 9.75 9.18
N GLY A 235 3.66 10.67 8.47
CA GLY A 235 3.58 10.69 7.01
C GLY A 235 2.75 9.55 6.42
N GLY A 236 1.99 8.82 7.22
CA GLY A 236 1.10 7.75 6.79
C GLY A 236 -0.18 8.26 6.13
N PHE A 237 -0.95 7.34 5.58
CA PHE A 237 -2.23 7.65 4.94
C PHE A 237 -3.22 8.30 5.93
N GLY A 238 -3.26 7.80 7.18
CA GLY A 238 -4.14 8.35 8.21
C GLY A 238 -3.89 9.82 8.48
N GLU A 239 -2.62 10.27 8.51
CA GLU A 239 -2.31 11.70 8.68
C GLU A 239 -2.78 12.54 7.48
N HIS A 240 -2.62 12.04 6.27
CA HIS A 240 -3.13 12.73 5.08
C HIS A 240 -4.65 12.85 5.09
N VAL A 241 -5.36 11.81 5.53
CA VAL A 241 -6.82 11.85 5.72
C VAL A 241 -7.19 12.84 6.82
N CYS A 242 -6.49 12.85 7.97
CA CYS A 242 -6.73 13.85 9.03
C CYS A 242 -6.59 15.28 8.49
N SER A 243 -5.50 15.57 7.76
CA SER A 243 -5.28 16.91 7.19
C SER A 243 -6.39 17.31 6.22
N TYR A 244 -6.81 16.42 5.35
CA TYR A 244 -7.88 16.68 4.40
C TYR A 244 -9.23 16.90 5.09
N MET A 245 -9.57 16.05 6.05
CA MET A 245 -10.85 16.13 6.76
C MET A 245 -10.93 17.37 7.64
N GLU A 246 -9.85 17.75 8.33
CA GLU A 246 -9.80 18.98 9.13
C GLU A 246 -10.02 20.24 8.27
N GLU A 247 -9.49 20.25 7.04
CA GLU A 247 -9.65 21.38 6.13
C GLU A 247 -11.06 21.46 5.52
N HIS A 248 -11.68 20.30 5.19
CA HIS A 248 -12.90 20.24 4.37
C HIS A 248 -14.16 19.82 5.16
N HIS A 249 -13.99 19.02 6.19
CA HIS A 249 -15.08 18.40 6.96
C HIS A 249 -14.75 18.29 8.46
N PRO A 250 -14.50 19.40 9.17
CA PRO A 250 -14.01 19.39 10.55
C PRO A 250 -14.97 18.72 11.56
N ASP A 251 -16.25 18.58 11.20
CA ASP A 251 -17.25 17.91 12.05
C ASP A 251 -17.17 16.36 11.95
N CYS A 252 -16.44 15.81 10.99
CA CYS A 252 -16.25 14.37 10.84
C CYS A 252 -14.86 13.96 11.37
N HIS A 253 -14.84 13.29 12.51
CA HIS A 253 -13.61 12.89 13.17
C HIS A 253 -12.82 11.81 12.42
N VAL A 254 -11.50 11.82 12.56
CA VAL A 254 -10.62 10.78 11.99
C VAL A 254 -9.85 10.09 13.11
N LEU A 255 -9.86 8.75 13.11
CA LEU A 255 -9.08 7.92 14.01
C LEU A 255 -8.03 7.14 13.21
N PRO A 256 -6.77 7.60 13.12
CA PRO A 256 -5.70 6.83 12.50
C PRO A 256 -5.31 5.63 13.37
N VAL A 257 -5.25 4.45 12.74
CA VAL A 257 -4.73 3.21 13.33
C VAL A 257 -3.54 2.77 12.50
N ALA A 258 -2.36 3.03 13.01
CA ALA A 258 -1.09 2.84 12.34
C ALA A 258 -0.03 2.30 13.33
N ILE A 259 1.16 1.99 12.86
CA ILE A 259 2.29 1.63 13.70
C ILE A 259 2.75 2.89 14.43
N PRO A 260 2.90 2.84 15.78
CA PRO A 260 3.40 3.99 16.54
C PRO A 260 4.84 4.34 16.15
N ASP A 261 5.27 5.56 16.47
CA ASP A 261 6.63 6.06 16.20
C ASP A 261 7.70 5.28 17.01
N ARG A 262 7.98 4.07 16.54
CA ARG A 262 9.02 3.19 17.09
C ARG A 262 9.45 2.12 16.09
N PHE A 263 10.67 1.61 16.22
CA PHE A 263 11.10 0.42 15.50
C PHE A 263 10.38 -0.83 16.02
N VAL A 264 10.07 -1.75 15.09
CA VAL A 264 9.35 -2.98 15.39
C VAL A 264 10.33 -4.15 15.40
N ALA A 265 10.44 -4.82 16.54
CA ALA A 265 11.30 -5.98 16.71
C ALA A 265 10.89 -7.17 15.80
N HIS A 266 11.72 -8.21 15.74
CA HIS A 266 11.35 -9.46 15.07
C HIS A 266 10.26 -10.22 15.85
N GLY A 267 9.47 -11.01 15.13
CA GLY A 267 8.42 -11.84 15.73
C GLY A 267 7.45 -12.38 14.68
N GLY A 268 6.51 -13.22 15.05
CA GLY A 268 5.42 -13.61 14.15
C GLY A 268 4.51 -12.40 13.86
N VAL A 269 4.06 -12.22 12.62
CA VAL A 269 3.24 -11.06 12.20
C VAL A 269 2.01 -10.87 13.09
N ASP A 270 1.28 -11.94 13.42
CA ASP A 270 0.11 -11.86 14.30
C ASP A 270 0.46 -11.41 15.73
N SER A 271 1.63 -11.84 16.24
CA SER A 271 2.13 -11.39 17.55
C SER A 271 2.48 -9.90 17.51
N LEU A 272 3.14 -9.46 16.46
CA LEU A 272 3.50 -8.06 16.27
C LEU A 272 2.25 -7.18 16.11
N ARG A 273 1.27 -7.60 15.32
CA ARG A 273 -0.03 -6.92 15.22
C ARG A 273 -0.72 -6.77 16.59
N LYS A 274 -0.70 -7.81 17.42
CA LYS A 274 -1.24 -7.72 18.79
C LYS A 274 -0.50 -6.69 19.64
N GLN A 275 0.83 -6.72 19.62
CA GLN A 275 1.67 -5.79 20.39
C GLN A 275 1.54 -4.33 19.93
N LEU A 276 1.24 -4.11 18.65
CA LEU A 276 1.09 -2.80 18.03
C LEU A 276 -0.36 -2.27 18.06
N GLY A 277 -1.31 -3.07 18.56
CA GLY A 277 -2.72 -2.69 18.55
C GLY A 277 -3.38 -2.79 17.17
N LEU A 278 -2.78 -3.52 16.23
CA LEU A 278 -3.25 -3.71 14.85
C LEU A 278 -4.02 -5.02 14.64
N CYS A 279 -4.33 -5.77 15.72
CA CYS A 279 -5.18 -6.95 15.61
C CYS A 279 -6.68 -6.58 15.67
N PRO A 280 -7.59 -7.43 15.15
CA PRO A 280 -9.02 -7.12 15.07
C PRO A 280 -9.64 -6.71 16.41
N PHE A 281 -9.28 -7.38 17.50
CA PHE A 281 -9.78 -7.08 18.84
C PHE A 281 -9.35 -5.67 19.28
N ALA A 282 -8.06 -5.37 19.21
CA ALA A 282 -7.52 -4.09 19.68
C ALA A 282 -8.09 -2.89 18.88
N ILE A 283 -8.21 -3.04 17.55
CA ILE A 283 -8.80 -2.01 16.68
C ILE A 283 -10.27 -1.80 17.06
N THR A 284 -11.04 -2.89 17.24
CA THR A 284 -12.45 -2.81 17.63
C THR A 284 -12.64 -2.06 18.95
N GLU A 285 -11.85 -2.40 19.97
CA GLU A 285 -11.92 -1.74 21.27
C GLU A 285 -11.49 -0.27 21.23
N ARG A 286 -10.47 0.06 20.42
CA ARG A 286 -10.03 1.45 20.20
C ARG A 286 -11.15 2.30 19.58
N ILE A 287 -11.87 1.77 18.59
CA ILE A 287 -13.02 2.45 17.96
C ILE A 287 -14.14 2.66 18.96
N LYS A 288 -14.51 1.62 19.76
CA LYS A 288 -15.56 1.70 20.77
C LYS A 288 -15.25 2.74 21.87
N ASN A 289 -13.99 2.78 22.31
CA ASN A 289 -13.56 3.72 23.35
C ASN A 289 -13.56 5.14 22.84
N TYR A 290 -13.08 5.39 21.61
CA TYR A 290 -13.10 6.70 20.99
C TYR A 290 -14.51 7.31 20.87
N ARG A 291 -15.54 6.50 20.69
CA ARG A 291 -16.96 6.96 20.63
C ARG A 291 -17.60 7.19 22.00
N LYS A 292 -16.96 6.82 23.10
CA LYS A 292 -17.47 7.07 24.47
C LYS A 292 -16.96 8.37 25.06
N GLU A 293 -15.87 8.88 24.51
CA GLU A 293 -15.27 10.19 24.83
C GLU A 293 -15.97 11.30 24.06
#